data_2cdd1b0cbb3e6ddd4c6a8c19e1798f1e
#
_entry.id   2cdd1b0cbb3e6ddd4c6a8c19e1798f1e
#
_cell.length_a   1.000
_cell.length_b   1.000
_cell.length_c   1.000
_cell.angle_alpha   90.00
_cell.angle_beta   90.00
_cell.angle_gamma   90.00
#
_symmetry.space_group_name_H-M   'P 1'
#
loop_
_entity.id
_entity.type
_entity.pdbx_description
1 polymer ?
#
loop_
_entity_poly.entity_id
_entity_poly.type
_entity_poly.pdbx_seq_one_letter_code
_entity_poly.pdbx_strand_id
1 'polypeptide(L)'
;KYVEPAQAFVESPADSQVVNGYQFFKVFDEHQLEYILLANGDSDDVYMVGKIASFQIQNLLVAYKERFDKDNFIKNLLLDNLLLVDIYNRAKKLHIDTEVRRVVFIVETNRDKDGNELEKIRGIFGTKTKDFVTAVDEKNIIVVKEVGENEGYEELNKIAESMVNLF
;
A
#
# COMPACT_ATOMS: atom_id res chain seq x y z
N LYS A 1 14.51 -26.80 7.96
CA LYS A 1 14.62 -26.82 9.41
C LYS A 1 13.37 -26.30 10.12
N TYR A 2 12.63 -25.33 9.55
CA TYR A 2 11.45 -24.69 10.15
C TYR A 2 10.13 -25.06 9.46
N VAL A 3 10.15 -25.77 8.35
CA VAL A 3 8.96 -26.05 7.53
C VAL A 3 7.97 -26.96 8.24
N GLU A 4 8.42 -28.10 8.78
CA GLU A 4 7.56 -29.04 9.51
C GLU A 4 6.93 -28.41 10.77
N PRO A 5 7.71 -27.74 11.66
CA PRO A 5 7.12 -27.04 12.79
C PRO A 5 6.14 -25.93 12.40
N ALA A 6 6.41 -25.21 11.30
CA ALA A 6 5.52 -24.18 10.81
C ALA A 6 4.20 -24.76 10.30
N GLN A 7 4.24 -25.88 9.56
CA GLN A 7 3.02 -26.57 9.11
C GLN A 7 2.15 -27.03 10.26
N ALA A 8 2.73 -27.67 11.27
CA ALA A 8 2.00 -28.08 12.48
C ALA A 8 1.39 -26.89 13.22
N PHE A 9 2.12 -25.77 13.28
CA PHE A 9 1.62 -24.55 13.90
C PHE A 9 0.47 -23.88 13.10
N VAL A 10 0.49 -23.93 11.77
CA VAL A 10 -0.62 -23.45 10.92
C VAL A 10 -1.93 -24.11 11.30
N GLU A 11 -1.91 -25.42 11.49
CA GLU A 11 -3.10 -26.22 11.81
C GLU A 11 -3.55 -26.08 13.30
N SER A 12 -2.67 -25.57 14.16
CA SER A 12 -3.01 -25.38 15.57
C SER A 12 -4.00 -24.23 15.78
N PRO A 13 -4.85 -24.26 16.80
CA PRO A 13 -5.75 -23.16 17.13
C PRO A 13 -5.03 -21.97 17.80
N ALA A 14 -3.75 -22.10 18.15
CA ALA A 14 -3.00 -21.07 18.86
C ALA A 14 -2.53 -19.96 17.90
N ASP A 15 -2.59 -18.70 18.33
CA ASP A 15 -2.05 -17.55 17.62
C ASP A 15 -0.54 -17.40 17.78
N SER A 16 0.01 -17.99 18.83
CA SER A 16 1.45 -18.06 19.07
C SER A 16 1.83 -19.38 19.75
N GLN A 17 3.05 -19.86 19.49
CA GLN A 17 3.57 -21.09 20.06
C GLN A 17 5.10 -21.06 20.11
N VAL A 18 5.69 -21.65 21.18
CA VAL A 18 7.13 -21.90 21.28
C VAL A 18 7.45 -23.29 20.70
N VAL A 19 8.35 -23.34 19.75
CA VAL A 19 8.81 -24.58 19.12
C VAL A 19 10.32 -24.53 18.96
N ASN A 20 11.04 -25.46 19.60
CA ASN A 20 12.49 -25.62 19.47
C ASN A 20 13.30 -24.33 19.74
N GLY A 21 12.92 -23.55 20.76
CA GLY A 21 13.62 -22.31 21.13
C GLY A 21 13.28 -21.10 20.23
N TYR A 22 12.25 -21.22 19.40
CA TYR A 22 11.71 -20.13 18.59
C TYR A 22 10.26 -19.88 18.97
N GLN A 23 9.86 -18.63 18.95
CA GLN A 23 8.45 -18.25 19.06
C GLN A 23 7.88 -17.99 17.67
N PHE A 24 6.75 -18.62 17.41
CA PHE A 24 6.00 -18.51 16.19
C PHE A 24 4.75 -17.65 16.44
N PHE A 25 4.43 -16.73 15.55
CA PHE A 25 3.23 -15.89 15.62
C PHE A 25 2.52 -15.92 14.28
N LYS A 26 1.21 -16.11 14.31
CA LYS A 26 0.35 -16.00 13.12
C LYS A 26 0.13 -14.54 12.79
N VAL A 27 0.23 -14.22 11.51
CA VAL A 27 -0.06 -12.90 10.95
C VAL A 27 -1.20 -13.07 9.95
N PHE A 28 -2.35 -12.48 10.26
CA PHE A 28 -3.55 -12.58 9.45
C PHE A 28 -3.79 -11.33 8.62
N ASP A 29 -4.34 -11.51 7.40
CA ASP A 29 -5.03 -10.47 6.67
C ASP A 29 -6.54 -10.75 6.77
N GLU A 30 -7.27 -9.91 7.49
CA GLU A 30 -8.64 -10.19 7.90
C GLU A 30 -8.77 -11.54 8.63
N HIS A 31 -9.20 -12.58 7.94
CA HIS A 31 -9.41 -13.93 8.50
C HIS A 31 -8.51 -14.98 7.85
N GLN A 32 -7.66 -14.59 6.92
CA GLN A 32 -6.76 -15.47 6.20
C GLN A 32 -5.35 -15.38 6.78
N LEU A 33 -4.75 -16.54 7.09
CA LEU A 33 -3.35 -16.62 7.53
C LEU A 33 -2.43 -16.33 6.33
N GLU A 34 -1.69 -15.22 6.40
CA GLU A 34 -0.78 -14.80 5.33
C GLU A 34 0.67 -15.15 5.64
N TYR A 35 1.10 -14.90 6.88
CA TYR A 35 2.49 -15.11 7.27
C TYR A 35 2.60 -15.76 8.65
N ILE A 36 3.76 -16.37 8.89
CA ILE A 36 4.22 -16.77 10.21
C ILE A 36 5.49 -15.97 10.52
N LEU A 37 5.43 -15.16 11.58
CA LEU A 37 6.60 -14.48 12.11
C LEU A 37 7.33 -15.42 13.07
N LEU A 38 8.64 -15.57 12.89
CA LEU A 38 9.51 -16.34 13.77
C LEU A 38 10.43 -15.40 14.55
N ALA A 39 10.41 -15.50 15.86
CA ALA A 39 11.35 -14.82 16.74
C ALA A 39 12.29 -15.85 17.41
N ASN A 40 13.59 -15.55 17.42
CA ASN A 40 14.58 -16.43 18.02
C ASN A 40 14.65 -16.21 19.54
N GLY A 41 14.36 -17.23 20.31
CA GLY A 41 14.32 -17.23 21.78
C GLY A 41 12.93 -17.60 22.31
N ASP A 42 12.88 -17.94 23.59
CA ASP A 42 11.68 -18.40 24.30
C ASP A 42 11.36 -17.57 25.56
N SER A 43 12.08 -16.44 25.75
CA SER A 43 11.83 -15.54 26.87
C SER A 43 10.56 -14.71 26.70
N ASP A 44 10.03 -14.20 27.81
CA ASP A 44 8.87 -13.30 27.83
C ASP A 44 9.11 -12.02 27.02
N ASP A 45 10.33 -11.50 27.02
CA ASP A 45 10.70 -10.31 26.22
C ASP A 45 10.60 -10.61 24.72
N VAL A 46 11.08 -11.78 24.27
CA VAL A 46 10.96 -12.21 22.87
C VAL A 46 9.51 -12.39 22.50
N TYR A 47 8.68 -12.95 23.38
CA TYR A 47 7.25 -13.06 23.19
C TYR A 47 6.59 -11.68 23.01
N MET A 48 6.87 -10.73 23.90
CA MET A 48 6.28 -9.40 23.83
C MET A 48 6.67 -8.66 22.56
N VAL A 49 7.95 -8.68 22.19
CA VAL A 49 8.45 -8.04 20.96
C VAL A 49 7.84 -8.71 19.72
N GLY A 50 7.82 -10.04 19.67
CA GLY A 50 7.25 -10.80 18.57
C GLY A 50 5.75 -10.54 18.39
N LYS A 51 5.00 -10.44 19.48
CA LYS A 51 3.57 -10.12 19.46
C LYS A 51 3.30 -8.70 18.96
N ILE A 52 4.09 -7.72 19.40
CA ILE A 52 4.00 -6.34 18.90
C ILE A 52 4.33 -6.30 17.41
N ALA A 53 5.41 -6.98 16.99
CA ALA A 53 5.82 -7.03 15.60
C ALA A 53 4.74 -7.68 14.70
N SER A 54 4.16 -8.81 15.12
CA SER A 54 3.09 -9.48 14.36
C SER A 54 1.86 -8.57 14.18
N PHE A 55 1.46 -7.85 15.23
CA PHE A 55 0.37 -6.89 15.18
C PHE A 55 0.67 -5.70 14.26
N GLN A 56 1.90 -5.18 14.31
CA GLN A 56 2.31 -4.09 13.40
C GLN A 56 2.34 -4.54 11.95
N ILE A 57 2.79 -5.77 11.65
CA ILE A 57 2.76 -6.33 10.30
C ILE A 57 1.31 -6.45 9.81
N GLN A 58 0.37 -6.93 10.64
CA GLN A 58 -1.05 -6.97 10.29
C GLN A 58 -1.61 -5.58 9.92
N ASN A 59 -1.32 -4.57 10.73
CA ASN A 59 -1.73 -3.20 10.45
C ASN A 59 -1.13 -2.67 9.14
N LEU A 60 0.13 -2.98 8.85
CA LEU A 60 0.79 -2.62 7.60
C LEU A 60 0.14 -3.31 6.38
N LEU A 61 -0.22 -4.59 6.50
CA LEU A 61 -0.91 -5.33 5.44
C LEU A 61 -2.27 -4.70 5.10
N VAL A 62 -3.07 -4.37 6.11
CA VAL A 62 -4.36 -3.70 5.94
C VAL A 62 -4.18 -2.34 5.24
N ALA A 63 -3.25 -1.52 5.73
CA ALA A 63 -2.98 -0.21 5.14
C ALA A 63 -2.48 -0.30 3.69
N TYR A 64 -1.62 -1.29 3.38
CA TYR A 64 -1.12 -1.53 2.03
C TYR A 64 -2.24 -1.95 1.08
N LYS A 65 -3.10 -2.87 1.51
CA LYS A 65 -4.24 -3.35 0.74
C LYS A 65 -5.23 -2.22 0.44
N GLU A 66 -5.56 -1.40 1.44
CA GLU A 66 -6.44 -0.25 1.25
C GLU A 66 -5.88 0.72 0.21
N ARG A 67 -4.58 1.00 0.26
CA ARG A 67 -3.92 1.86 -0.73
C ARG A 67 -3.94 1.23 -2.12
N PHE A 68 -3.65 -0.06 -2.23
CA PHE A 68 -3.67 -0.80 -3.49
C PHE A 68 -5.06 -0.80 -4.13
N ASP A 69 -6.12 -0.97 -3.34
CA ASP A 69 -7.50 -0.94 -3.80
C ASP A 69 -7.90 0.45 -4.31
N LYS A 70 -7.44 1.52 -3.65
CA LYS A 70 -7.65 2.91 -4.10
C LYS A 70 -6.91 3.20 -5.41
N ASP A 71 -5.63 2.81 -5.50
CA ASP A 71 -4.83 3.00 -6.72
C ASP A 71 -5.44 2.23 -7.90
N ASN A 72 -5.88 0.98 -7.69
CA ASN A 72 -6.58 0.19 -8.71
C ASN A 72 -7.91 0.79 -9.12
N PHE A 73 -8.68 1.33 -8.18
CA PHE A 73 -9.94 2.00 -8.49
C PHE A 73 -9.68 3.21 -9.40
N ILE A 74 -8.74 4.07 -9.05
CA ILE A 74 -8.37 5.26 -9.84
C ILE A 74 -7.83 4.87 -11.21
N LYS A 75 -6.97 3.84 -11.27
CA LYS A 75 -6.48 3.31 -12.55
C LYS A 75 -7.62 2.86 -13.46
N ASN A 76 -8.55 2.06 -12.96
CA ASN A 76 -9.68 1.57 -13.74
C ASN A 76 -10.64 2.70 -14.13
N LEU A 77 -10.82 3.72 -13.27
CA LEU A 77 -11.60 4.92 -13.57
C LEU A 77 -11.01 5.69 -14.77
N LEU A 78 -9.70 5.92 -14.74
CA LEU A 78 -8.99 6.67 -15.80
C LEU A 78 -8.94 5.91 -17.13
N LEU A 79 -8.96 4.58 -17.09
CA LEU A 79 -8.98 3.72 -18.27
C LEU A 79 -10.40 3.42 -18.80
N ASP A 80 -11.42 4.06 -18.24
CA ASP A 80 -12.84 3.86 -18.59
C ASP A 80 -13.31 2.40 -18.44
N ASN A 81 -12.73 1.67 -17.50
CA ASN A 81 -13.04 0.26 -17.24
C ASN A 81 -14.16 0.05 -16.20
N LEU A 82 -14.85 1.12 -15.77
CA LEU A 82 -15.87 1.05 -14.72
C LEU A 82 -17.23 1.55 -15.23
N LEU A 83 -18.28 0.86 -14.82
CA LEU A 83 -19.63 1.36 -15.04
C LEU A 83 -19.95 2.52 -14.08
N LEU A 84 -20.75 3.48 -14.51
CA LEU A 84 -21.08 4.69 -13.75
C LEU A 84 -21.62 4.38 -12.34
N VAL A 85 -22.47 3.35 -12.23
CA VAL A 85 -23.02 2.89 -10.94
C VAL A 85 -21.93 2.34 -10.02
N ASP A 86 -20.94 1.62 -10.58
CA ASP A 86 -19.83 1.06 -9.83
C ASP A 86 -18.86 2.13 -9.34
N ILE A 87 -18.67 3.20 -10.13
CA ILE A 87 -17.80 4.32 -9.74
C ILE A 87 -18.25 4.92 -8.41
N TYR A 88 -19.53 5.28 -8.30
CA TYR A 88 -20.07 5.88 -7.08
C TYR A 88 -19.98 4.93 -5.86
N ASN A 89 -20.39 3.68 -6.04
CA ASN A 89 -20.41 2.69 -4.97
C ASN A 89 -18.99 2.36 -4.46
N ARG A 90 -18.03 2.20 -5.38
CA ARG A 90 -16.64 1.91 -5.03
C ARG A 90 -15.96 3.11 -4.39
N ALA A 91 -16.14 4.33 -4.92
CA ALA A 91 -15.61 5.55 -4.32
C ALA A 91 -16.06 5.70 -2.85
N LYS A 92 -17.36 5.48 -2.59
CA LYS A 92 -17.92 5.49 -1.24
C LYS A 92 -17.30 4.42 -0.33
N LYS A 93 -17.17 3.17 -0.81
CA LYS A 93 -16.56 2.06 -0.07
C LYS A 93 -15.08 2.34 0.27
N LEU A 94 -14.37 2.96 -0.64
CA LEU A 94 -12.94 3.30 -0.50
C LEU A 94 -12.72 4.64 0.22
N HIS A 95 -13.78 5.29 0.70
CA HIS A 95 -13.70 6.61 1.34
C HIS A 95 -12.99 7.66 0.48
N ILE A 96 -13.23 7.63 -0.84
CA ILE A 96 -12.73 8.62 -1.79
C ILE A 96 -13.78 9.72 -1.92
N ASP A 97 -13.38 10.94 -1.60
CA ASP A 97 -14.24 12.11 -1.73
C ASP A 97 -14.48 12.41 -3.21
N THR A 98 -15.75 12.49 -3.64
CA THR A 98 -16.15 12.75 -5.02
C THR A 98 -16.41 14.21 -5.32
N GLU A 99 -16.50 15.06 -4.29
CA GLU A 99 -16.85 16.49 -4.43
C GLU A 99 -15.63 17.41 -4.48
N VAL A 100 -14.42 16.85 -4.51
CA VAL A 100 -13.18 17.62 -4.55
C VAL A 100 -12.63 17.76 -5.96
N ARG A 101 -11.99 18.89 -6.20
CA ARG A 101 -11.29 19.16 -7.46
C ARG A 101 -9.97 18.41 -7.51
N ARG A 102 -9.67 17.75 -8.62
CA ARG A 102 -8.41 17.03 -8.84
C ARG A 102 -7.76 17.43 -10.15
N VAL A 103 -6.44 17.39 -10.16
CA VAL A 103 -5.61 17.54 -11.36
C VAL A 103 -4.90 16.21 -11.62
N VAL A 104 -4.80 15.87 -12.89
CA VAL A 104 -4.11 14.67 -13.37
C VAL A 104 -2.79 15.07 -14.01
N PHE A 105 -1.69 14.52 -13.54
CA PHE A 105 -0.39 14.58 -14.19
C PHE A 105 -0.10 13.24 -14.84
N ILE A 106 0.42 13.28 -16.07
CA ILE A 106 0.92 12.09 -16.77
C ILE A 106 2.43 12.26 -16.86
N VAL A 107 3.15 11.31 -16.25
CA VAL A 107 4.60 11.27 -16.23
C VAL A 107 5.06 10.13 -17.13
N GLU A 108 5.66 10.46 -18.25
CA GLU A 108 6.29 9.48 -19.13
C GLU A 108 7.70 9.17 -18.63
N THR A 109 8.00 7.89 -18.39
CA THR A 109 9.28 7.41 -17.89
C THR A 109 10.03 6.64 -18.95
N ASN A 110 11.36 6.76 -18.96
CA ASN A 110 12.23 5.93 -19.80
C ASN A 110 12.67 4.70 -19.01
N ARG A 111 12.31 3.51 -19.48
CA ARG A 111 12.57 2.20 -18.82
C ARG A 111 14.04 1.84 -18.56
N ASP A 112 14.99 2.61 -19.05
CA ASP A 112 16.42 2.25 -18.99
C ASP A 112 17.08 2.53 -17.63
N LYS A 113 16.32 2.98 -16.62
CA LYS A 113 16.86 3.30 -15.28
C LYS A 113 16.05 2.58 -14.18
N ASP A 114 16.69 1.70 -13.48
CA ASP A 114 16.43 1.11 -12.15
C ASP A 114 15.01 0.67 -11.73
N GLY A 115 13.97 0.84 -12.53
CA GLY A 115 12.60 0.35 -12.26
C GLY A 115 11.91 0.89 -11.00
N ASN A 116 12.40 1.99 -10.41
CA ASN A 116 11.95 2.54 -9.13
C ASN A 116 11.25 3.91 -9.25
N GLU A 117 10.86 4.29 -10.49
CA GLU A 117 10.30 5.61 -10.78
C GLU A 117 8.97 5.82 -10.05
N LEU A 118 8.14 4.80 -9.97
CA LEU A 118 6.87 4.85 -9.26
C LEU A 118 7.05 5.20 -7.77
N GLU A 119 8.01 4.57 -7.11
CA GLU A 119 8.29 4.82 -5.69
C GLU A 119 8.93 6.20 -5.46
N LYS A 120 9.76 6.66 -6.38
CA LYS A 120 10.32 8.02 -6.33
C LYS A 120 9.21 9.07 -6.43
N ILE A 121 8.28 8.91 -7.37
CA ILE A 121 7.13 9.82 -7.50
C ILE A 121 6.23 9.73 -6.26
N ARG A 122 5.94 8.54 -5.76
CA ARG A 122 5.19 8.36 -4.51
C ARG A 122 5.82 9.10 -3.33
N GLY A 123 7.15 9.15 -3.28
CA GLY A 123 7.91 9.87 -2.25
C GLY A 123 7.62 11.37 -2.19
N ILE A 124 7.32 12.02 -3.33
CA ILE A 124 6.96 13.46 -3.37
C ILE A 124 5.63 13.71 -2.66
N PHE A 125 4.65 12.83 -2.85
CA PHE A 125 3.29 13.04 -2.37
C PHE A 125 3.08 12.58 -0.93
N GLY A 126 4.04 11.83 -0.36
CA GLY A 126 4.00 11.34 1.03
C GLY A 126 2.90 10.29 1.28
N THR A 127 2.91 9.71 2.48
CA THR A 127 1.96 8.63 2.85
C THR A 127 0.61 9.14 3.37
N LYS A 128 0.49 10.44 3.67
CA LYS A 128 -0.72 11.04 4.28
C LYS A 128 -1.55 11.86 3.30
N THR A 129 -1.18 11.87 2.03
CA THR A 129 -1.91 12.65 1.02
C THR A 129 -3.14 11.90 0.53
N LYS A 130 -4.16 12.65 0.10
CA LYS A 130 -5.33 12.13 -0.60
C LYS A 130 -5.06 11.97 -2.10
N ASP A 131 -3.79 11.98 -2.48
CA ASP A 131 -3.32 11.87 -3.85
C ASP A 131 -3.11 10.41 -4.23
N PHE A 132 -3.31 10.09 -5.50
CA PHE A 132 -3.15 8.74 -6.03
C PHE A 132 -2.00 8.73 -7.02
N VAL A 133 -1.14 7.72 -6.92
CA VAL A 133 -0.01 7.52 -7.82
C VAL A 133 -0.02 6.08 -8.31
N THR A 134 -0.29 5.89 -9.60
CA THR A 134 -0.42 4.55 -10.19
C THR A 134 0.26 4.47 -11.55
N ALA A 135 0.89 3.33 -11.83
CA ALA A 135 1.37 3.02 -13.18
C ALA A 135 0.20 2.47 -14.00
N VAL A 136 -0.09 3.07 -15.15
CA VAL A 136 -1.13 2.59 -16.06
C VAL A 136 -0.59 1.61 -17.07
N ASP A 137 0.63 1.82 -17.50
CA ASP A 137 1.39 0.92 -18.36
C ASP A 137 2.88 0.96 -18.00
N GLU A 138 3.70 0.41 -18.90
CA GLU A 138 5.13 0.27 -18.69
C GLU A 138 5.91 1.59 -18.70
N LYS A 139 5.35 2.65 -19.30
CA LYS A 139 6.02 3.94 -19.49
C LYS A 139 5.33 5.08 -18.76
N ASN A 140 4.03 4.92 -18.47
CA ASN A 140 3.22 6.03 -17.99
C ASN A 140 2.81 5.83 -16.53
N ILE A 141 3.16 6.79 -15.71
CA ILE A 141 2.71 6.94 -14.33
C ILE A 141 1.72 8.09 -14.30
N ILE A 142 0.57 7.86 -13.69
CA ILE A 142 -0.44 8.89 -13.48
C ILE A 142 -0.45 9.28 -12.01
N VAL A 143 -0.45 10.60 -11.78
CA VAL A 143 -0.66 11.20 -10.47
C VAL A 143 -1.99 11.95 -10.50
N VAL A 144 -2.90 11.59 -9.61
CA VAL A 144 -4.17 12.31 -9.40
C VAL A 144 -4.07 13.05 -8.09
N LYS A 145 -3.88 14.36 -8.17
CA LYS A 145 -3.69 15.24 -7.01
C LYS A 145 -5.00 15.94 -6.63
N GLU A 146 -5.38 15.88 -5.36
CA GLU A 146 -6.43 16.74 -4.81
C GLU A 146 -5.91 18.21 -4.76
N VAL A 147 -6.74 19.14 -5.25
CA VAL A 147 -6.38 20.56 -5.34
C VAL A 147 -7.21 21.35 -4.35
N GLY A 148 -6.55 22.03 -3.43
CA GLY A 148 -7.18 22.93 -2.47
C GLY A 148 -7.75 24.19 -3.15
N GLU A 149 -8.62 24.91 -2.42
CA GLU A 149 -9.26 26.14 -2.95
C GLU A 149 -8.26 27.23 -3.33
N ASN A 150 -7.13 27.30 -2.65
CA ASN A 150 -6.09 28.32 -2.84
C ASN A 150 -4.90 27.80 -3.68
N GLU A 151 -4.90 26.56 -4.15
CA GLU A 151 -3.86 26.02 -5.01
C GLU A 151 -4.11 26.44 -6.46
N GLY A 152 -3.23 27.28 -6.98
CA GLY A 152 -3.27 27.79 -8.35
C GLY A 152 -2.31 27.06 -9.29
N TYR A 153 -2.22 27.58 -10.51
CA TYR A 153 -1.37 27.04 -11.57
C TYR A 153 0.13 27.01 -11.20
N GLU A 154 0.60 28.02 -10.43
CA GLU A 154 2.01 28.12 -10.04
C GLU A 154 2.45 27.00 -9.11
N GLU A 155 1.60 26.63 -8.15
CA GLU A 155 1.84 25.50 -7.22
C GLU A 155 1.85 24.17 -7.96
N LEU A 156 0.91 23.99 -8.86
CA LEU A 156 0.83 22.78 -9.69
C LEU A 156 2.04 22.65 -10.64
N ASN A 157 2.54 23.76 -11.15
CA ASN A 157 3.73 23.77 -11.99
C ASN A 157 5.00 23.40 -11.20
N LYS A 158 5.16 23.90 -9.97
CA LYS A 158 6.25 23.49 -9.07
C LYS A 158 6.25 21.99 -8.77
N ILE A 159 5.06 21.41 -8.61
CA ILE A 159 4.92 19.96 -8.42
C ILE A 159 5.35 19.21 -9.68
N ALA A 160 4.92 19.67 -10.86
CA ALA A 160 5.34 19.07 -12.14
C ALA A 160 6.87 19.15 -12.32
N GLU A 161 7.48 20.31 -12.04
CA GLU A 161 8.94 20.47 -12.06
C GLU A 161 9.66 19.55 -11.07
N SER A 162 9.09 19.36 -9.88
CA SER A 162 9.66 18.43 -8.89
C SER A 162 9.67 17.00 -9.39
N MET A 163 8.62 16.58 -10.11
CA MET A 163 8.57 15.24 -10.72
C MET A 163 9.57 15.09 -11.85
N VAL A 164 9.73 16.11 -12.71
CA VAL A 164 10.71 16.10 -13.82
C VAL A 164 12.14 16.02 -13.27
N ASN A 165 12.44 16.73 -12.18
CA ASN A 165 13.78 16.74 -11.58
C ASN A 165 14.19 15.44 -10.87
N LEU A 166 13.30 14.44 -10.80
CA LEU A 166 13.63 13.11 -10.25
C LEU A 166 14.35 12.20 -11.25
N PHE A 167 14.30 12.50 -12.55
CA PHE A 167 14.78 11.69 -13.66
C PHE A 167 15.87 12.41 -14.43
#